data_95f30382a311b5f22ddca15025796188
#
_entry.id   95f30382a311b5f22ddca15025796188
#
_cell.length_a   1.000
_cell.length_b   1.000
_cell.length_c   1.000
_cell.angle_alpha   90.00
_cell.angle_beta   90.00
_cell.angle_gamma   90.00
#
_symmetry.space_group_name_H-M   'P 1'
#
loop_
_entity.id
_entity.type
_entity.pdbx_description
1 polymer ?
#
loop_
_entity_poly.entity_id
_entity_poly.type
_entity_poly.pdbx_seq_one_letter_code
_entity_poly.pdbx_strand_id
1 'polypeptide(L)'
;MNLFGYPLSALHSVVIVVHVLAAVFALIVAPIAMATQKGGWNHRRWGKVYFWAMFVANAGALILLSWRFNIFLFGVTILSFYSALSGYRVIYRKRNGVGVGATRFDYGAAWVALITGGALLLWGVLTGLGITALWIPNDGSMFVVFVILPIVFGIGIAKDALTDLRSFRQPSTDRNWWWYYHIERMLGSYIGLTTALMVQQVGPRLPDSIAWTVWIAPTLIGTPAIAYWIKHYQTKFAQRRTAGADQQAGRPTVVQKSAIELSAQG
;
A
#
# COMPACT_ATOMS: atom_id res chain seq x y z
N MET A 1 11.87 -31.14 15.51
CA MET A 1 10.59 -30.48 15.68
C MET A 1 10.42 -29.50 14.53
N ASN A 2 9.37 -29.58 13.73
CA ASN A 2 9.12 -28.72 12.58
C ASN A 2 8.01 -27.74 12.94
N LEU A 3 8.25 -26.44 12.85
CA LEU A 3 7.21 -25.43 12.95
C LEU A 3 6.83 -25.01 11.51
N PHE A 4 5.57 -25.17 11.13
CA PHE A 4 5.10 -24.91 9.76
C PHE A 4 5.85 -25.70 8.65
N GLY A 5 6.38 -26.89 8.95
CA GLY A 5 7.07 -27.76 7.99
C GLY A 5 8.53 -27.40 7.70
N TYR A 6 9.14 -26.48 8.47
CA TYR A 6 10.54 -26.07 8.32
C TYR A 6 11.46 -26.79 9.31
N PRO A 7 12.68 -27.23 8.88
CA PRO A 7 13.70 -27.68 9.82
C PRO A 7 14.15 -26.49 10.67
N LEU A 8 14.06 -26.64 11.99
CA LEU A 8 14.32 -25.56 12.93
C LEU A 8 15.80 -25.48 13.28
N SER A 9 16.55 -24.59 12.65
CA SER A 9 17.70 -23.96 13.32
C SER A 9 17.17 -22.92 14.33
N ALA A 10 17.90 -22.63 15.39
CA ALA A 10 17.50 -21.62 16.38
C ALA A 10 17.25 -20.23 15.73
N LEU A 11 18.09 -19.85 14.74
CA LEU A 11 17.94 -18.61 14.00
C LEU A 11 16.63 -18.58 13.17
N HIS A 12 16.30 -19.66 12.49
CA HIS A 12 15.07 -19.77 11.71
C HIS A 12 13.83 -19.60 12.60
N SER A 13 13.83 -20.25 13.77
CA SER A 13 12.74 -20.13 14.75
C SER A 13 12.56 -18.69 15.24
N VAL A 14 13.66 -18.01 15.56
CA VAL A 14 13.63 -16.60 16.00
C VAL A 14 13.06 -15.71 14.91
N VAL A 15 13.48 -15.86 13.65
CA VAL A 15 12.97 -15.07 12.53
C VAL A 15 11.48 -15.31 12.31
N ILE A 16 11.00 -16.57 12.38
CA ILE A 16 9.56 -16.85 12.29
C ILE A 16 8.80 -16.14 13.41
N VAL A 17 9.23 -16.28 14.66
CA VAL A 17 8.54 -15.66 15.80
C VAL A 17 8.48 -14.14 15.66
N VAL A 18 9.60 -13.49 15.34
CA VAL A 18 9.66 -12.03 15.14
C VAL A 18 8.77 -11.60 13.98
N HIS A 19 8.82 -12.31 12.83
CA HIS A 19 7.97 -12.03 11.68
C HIS A 19 6.48 -12.14 12.02
N VAL A 20 6.07 -13.24 12.64
CA VAL A 20 4.66 -13.48 12.98
C VAL A 20 4.15 -12.45 14.00
N LEU A 21 4.92 -12.18 15.07
CA LEU A 21 4.54 -11.17 16.05
C LEU A 21 4.41 -9.78 15.43
N ALA A 22 5.35 -9.39 14.58
CA ALA A 22 5.30 -8.10 13.88
C ALA A 22 4.11 -8.01 12.92
N ALA A 23 3.79 -9.08 12.18
CA ALA A 23 2.66 -9.15 11.28
C ALA A 23 1.32 -9.08 12.02
N VAL A 24 1.14 -9.83 13.09
CA VAL A 24 -0.06 -9.78 13.95
C VAL A 24 -0.21 -8.40 14.58
N PHE A 25 0.89 -7.83 15.06
CA PHE A 25 0.88 -6.49 15.64
C PHE A 25 0.49 -5.44 14.60
N ALA A 26 1.01 -5.50 13.36
CA ALA A 26 0.60 -4.63 12.27
C ALA A 26 -0.89 -4.76 11.94
N LEU A 27 -1.44 -5.99 11.94
CA LEU A 27 -2.88 -6.24 11.73
C LEU A 27 -3.76 -5.56 12.76
N ILE A 28 -3.34 -5.54 14.03
CA ILE A 28 -4.09 -4.90 15.13
C ILE A 28 -3.96 -3.39 15.08
N VAL A 29 -2.77 -2.87 14.81
CA VAL A 29 -2.47 -1.44 14.85
C VAL A 29 -3.08 -0.67 13.68
N ALA A 30 -3.20 -1.29 12.50
CA ALA A 30 -3.78 -0.62 11.32
C ALA A 30 -5.23 -0.17 11.55
N PRO A 31 -6.17 -1.01 12.01
CA PRO A 31 -7.53 -0.59 12.34
C PRO A 31 -7.58 0.54 13.40
N ILE A 32 -6.70 0.51 14.40
CA ILE A 32 -6.59 1.58 15.41
C ILE A 32 -6.21 2.91 14.73
N ALA A 33 -5.21 2.89 13.85
CA ALA A 33 -4.84 4.08 13.08
C ALA A 33 -5.99 4.55 12.18
N MET A 34 -6.71 3.60 11.55
CA MET A 34 -7.87 3.92 10.70
C MET A 34 -9.04 4.53 11.49
N ALA A 35 -9.29 4.12 12.71
CA ALA A 35 -10.37 4.61 13.56
C ALA A 35 -10.08 6.00 14.16
N THR A 36 -8.81 6.43 14.21
CA THR A 36 -8.44 7.72 14.78
C THR A 36 -8.66 8.88 13.81
N GLN A 37 -8.79 10.11 14.37
CA GLN A 37 -8.93 11.33 13.57
C GLN A 37 -7.74 11.48 12.62
N LYS A 38 -8.02 11.52 11.31
CA LYS A 38 -7.01 11.59 10.26
C LYS A 38 -6.13 12.84 10.40
N GLY A 39 -4.81 12.64 10.39
CA GLY A 39 -3.82 13.70 10.58
C GLY A 39 -3.63 14.17 12.04
N GLY A 40 -4.45 13.68 12.99
CA GLY A 40 -4.31 13.92 14.42
C GLY A 40 -3.06 13.23 15.01
N TRP A 41 -2.76 13.56 16.26
CA TRP A 41 -1.58 13.00 16.97
C TRP A 41 -1.62 11.47 17.05
N ASN A 42 -2.77 10.90 17.44
CA ASN A 42 -2.98 9.46 17.54
C ASN A 42 -2.82 8.75 16.18
N HIS A 43 -3.42 9.31 15.13
CA HIS A 43 -3.27 8.76 13.77
C HIS A 43 -1.79 8.70 13.35
N ARG A 44 -1.06 9.78 13.58
CA ARG A 44 0.38 9.86 13.24
C ARG A 44 1.22 8.87 14.06
N ARG A 45 0.91 8.71 15.35
CA ARG A 45 1.61 7.77 16.22
C ARG A 45 1.37 6.33 15.78
N TRP A 46 0.11 5.91 15.68
CA TRP A 46 -0.25 4.55 15.29
C TRP A 46 0.14 4.22 13.85
N GLY A 47 0.06 5.19 12.94
CA GLY A 47 0.53 5.03 11.57
C GLY A 47 2.05 4.79 11.48
N LYS A 48 2.87 5.45 12.32
CA LYS A 48 4.31 5.16 12.42
C LYS A 48 4.56 3.77 12.97
N VAL A 49 3.84 3.38 14.01
CA VAL A 49 3.95 2.04 14.62
C VAL A 49 3.59 0.98 13.58
N TYR A 50 2.50 1.16 12.84
CA TYR A 50 2.13 0.27 11.73
C TYR A 50 3.24 0.14 10.69
N PHE A 51 3.80 1.26 10.23
CA PHE A 51 4.88 1.24 9.24
C PHE A 51 6.09 0.43 9.71
N TRP A 52 6.54 0.64 10.94
CA TRP A 52 7.68 -0.10 11.48
C TRP A 52 7.37 -1.58 11.73
N ALA A 53 6.17 -1.90 12.17
CA ALA A 53 5.73 -3.29 12.28
C ALA A 53 5.72 -3.98 10.92
N MET A 54 5.21 -3.30 9.86
CA MET A 54 5.27 -3.78 8.49
C MET A 54 6.71 -3.95 7.98
N PHE A 55 7.60 -3.02 8.34
CA PHE A 55 9.02 -3.14 7.98
C PHE A 55 9.63 -4.41 8.57
N VAL A 56 9.47 -4.64 9.87
CA VAL A 56 9.99 -5.85 10.55
C VAL A 56 9.36 -7.11 9.98
N ALA A 57 8.04 -7.13 9.78
CA ALA A 57 7.34 -8.26 9.21
C ALA A 57 7.85 -8.61 7.80
N ASN A 58 7.96 -7.63 6.90
CA ASN A 58 8.41 -7.86 5.53
C ASN A 58 9.91 -8.21 5.45
N ALA A 59 10.75 -7.60 6.29
CA ALA A 59 12.16 -7.98 6.39
C ALA A 59 12.29 -9.45 6.84
N GLY A 60 11.54 -9.86 7.86
CA GLY A 60 11.47 -11.24 8.30
C GLY A 60 10.97 -12.18 7.20
N ALA A 61 9.94 -11.78 6.44
CA ALA A 61 9.44 -12.55 5.31
C ALA A 61 10.52 -12.76 4.23
N LEU A 62 11.29 -11.72 3.86
CA LEU A 62 12.36 -11.83 2.87
C LEU A 62 13.48 -12.77 3.35
N ILE A 63 13.83 -12.72 4.64
CA ILE A 63 14.79 -13.65 5.22
C ILE A 63 14.25 -15.09 5.17
N LEU A 64 12.98 -15.33 5.52
CA LEU A 64 12.36 -16.65 5.45
C LEU A 64 12.30 -17.19 4.02
N LEU A 65 12.05 -16.32 3.04
CA LEU A 65 12.04 -16.67 1.63
C LEU A 65 13.43 -17.08 1.09
N SER A 66 14.52 -16.66 1.74
CA SER A 66 15.86 -17.12 1.37
C SER A 66 16.11 -18.58 1.74
N TRP A 67 15.40 -19.13 2.74
CA TRP A 67 15.46 -20.56 3.07
C TRP A 67 14.49 -21.41 2.25
N ARG A 68 13.30 -20.87 1.99
CA ARG A 68 12.30 -21.55 1.16
C ARG A 68 11.55 -20.53 0.32
N PHE A 69 11.95 -20.44 -0.95
CA PHE A 69 11.33 -19.53 -1.88
C PHE A 69 9.90 -19.92 -2.20
N ASN A 70 8.99 -18.95 -2.11
CA ASN A 70 7.60 -19.07 -2.54
C ASN A 70 7.23 -17.80 -3.30
N ILE A 71 6.86 -17.95 -4.59
CA ILE A 71 6.65 -16.83 -5.49
C ILE A 71 5.46 -15.95 -5.10
N PHE A 72 4.40 -16.55 -4.54
CA PHE A 72 3.26 -15.79 -4.00
C PHE A 72 3.68 -14.94 -2.81
N LEU A 73 4.35 -15.57 -1.82
CA LEU A 73 4.80 -14.83 -0.63
C LEU A 73 5.82 -13.76 -0.99
N PHE A 74 6.67 -14.00 -1.98
CA PHE A 74 7.60 -12.99 -2.49
C PHE A 74 6.84 -11.80 -3.11
N GLY A 75 5.90 -12.07 -4.03
CA GLY A 75 5.10 -11.04 -4.68
C GLY A 75 4.30 -10.17 -3.70
N VAL A 76 3.58 -10.82 -2.76
CA VAL A 76 2.80 -10.08 -1.76
C VAL A 76 3.68 -9.31 -0.78
N THR A 77 4.85 -9.84 -0.42
CA THR A 77 5.82 -9.14 0.44
C THR A 77 6.32 -7.87 -0.21
N ILE A 78 6.77 -7.94 -1.48
CA ILE A 78 7.26 -6.76 -2.20
C ILE A 78 6.14 -5.74 -2.42
N LEU A 79 4.96 -6.18 -2.87
CA LEU A 79 3.83 -5.29 -3.10
C LEU A 79 3.39 -4.58 -1.81
N SER A 80 3.19 -5.32 -0.73
CA SER A 80 2.72 -4.75 0.54
C SER A 80 3.77 -3.84 1.18
N PHE A 81 5.05 -4.21 1.13
CA PHE A 81 6.12 -3.38 1.68
C PHE A 81 6.34 -2.11 0.87
N TYR A 82 6.39 -2.22 -0.46
CA TYR A 82 6.55 -1.03 -1.32
C TYR A 82 5.37 -0.07 -1.17
N SER A 83 4.15 -0.59 -1.10
CA SER A 83 2.96 0.23 -0.83
C SER A 83 3.03 0.92 0.54
N ALA A 84 3.41 0.21 1.62
CA ALA A 84 3.59 0.82 2.94
C ALA A 84 4.69 1.90 2.92
N LEU A 85 5.82 1.62 2.28
CA LEU A 85 6.95 2.54 2.17
C LEU A 85 6.57 3.81 1.41
N SER A 86 6.01 3.68 0.21
CA SER A 86 5.64 4.81 -0.64
C SER A 86 4.50 5.64 -0.02
N GLY A 87 3.51 4.97 0.61
CA GLY A 87 2.44 5.62 1.36
C GLY A 87 2.91 6.37 2.61
N TYR A 88 3.95 5.88 3.28
CA TYR A 88 4.58 6.59 4.39
C TYR A 88 5.44 7.77 3.90
N ARG A 89 6.24 7.56 2.85
CA ARG A 89 7.15 8.57 2.29
C ARG A 89 6.42 9.76 1.67
N VAL A 90 5.25 9.59 1.08
CA VAL A 90 4.48 10.69 0.49
C VAL A 90 4.14 11.80 1.50
N ILE A 91 4.01 11.46 2.80
CA ILE A 91 3.72 12.44 3.85
C ILE A 91 4.85 13.47 3.99
N TYR A 92 6.08 13.09 3.74
CA TYR A 92 7.24 13.99 3.77
C TYR A 92 7.31 14.86 2.52
N ARG A 93 6.83 14.38 1.39
CA ARG A 93 6.78 15.11 0.12
C ARG A 93 5.67 16.16 0.04
N LYS A 94 4.60 16.04 0.84
CA LYS A 94 3.48 17.00 0.87
C LYS A 94 3.84 18.40 1.33
N ARG A 95 4.91 18.56 2.15
CA ARG A 95 5.22 19.78 2.90
C ARG A 95 5.77 20.89 2.04
N ASN A 96 6.21 20.62 0.85
CA ASN A 96 7.08 21.52 0.12
C ASN A 96 6.46 22.11 -1.15
N GLY A 97 5.16 22.26 -1.21
CA GLY A 97 4.50 23.00 -2.30
C GLY A 97 4.91 22.46 -3.67
N VAL A 98 5.35 23.26 -4.55
CA VAL A 98 5.83 22.88 -5.88
C VAL A 98 7.24 22.27 -5.76
N GLY A 99 7.36 20.97 -6.05
CA GLY A 99 8.63 20.42 -6.54
C GLY A 99 9.69 20.04 -5.51
N VAL A 100 9.37 19.75 -4.26
CA VAL A 100 10.35 19.04 -3.43
C VAL A 100 10.33 17.59 -3.83
N GLY A 101 11.30 17.37 -4.64
CA GLY A 101 11.53 16.14 -5.33
C GLY A 101 11.64 14.97 -4.36
N ALA A 102 11.29 13.82 -4.87
CA ALA A 102 11.67 12.55 -4.32
C ALA A 102 13.18 12.54 -4.08
N THR A 103 13.59 11.99 -2.95
CA THR A 103 15.01 11.81 -2.63
C THR A 103 15.61 10.70 -3.48
N ARG A 104 16.93 10.59 -3.52
CA ARG A 104 17.62 9.45 -4.16
C ARG A 104 17.13 8.10 -3.64
N PHE A 105 16.76 8.05 -2.36
CA PHE A 105 16.15 6.86 -1.76
C PHE A 105 14.78 6.52 -2.38
N ASP A 106 13.90 7.52 -2.60
CA ASP A 106 12.60 7.31 -3.22
C ASP A 106 12.73 6.78 -4.65
N TYR A 107 13.65 7.37 -5.43
CA TYR A 107 13.97 6.88 -6.78
C TYR A 107 14.54 5.47 -6.75
N GLY A 108 15.48 5.17 -5.85
CA GLY A 108 16.06 3.83 -5.71
C GLY A 108 15.00 2.79 -5.36
N ALA A 109 14.13 3.08 -4.38
CA ALA A 109 13.04 2.19 -3.99
C ALA A 109 12.06 1.95 -5.16
N ALA A 110 11.69 3.00 -5.92
CA ALA A 110 10.82 2.88 -7.07
C ALA A 110 11.45 2.06 -8.20
N TRP A 111 12.74 2.24 -8.48
CA TRP A 111 13.44 1.44 -9.49
C TRP A 111 13.57 -0.03 -9.07
N VAL A 112 13.91 -0.32 -7.81
CA VAL A 112 13.94 -1.70 -7.30
C VAL A 112 12.56 -2.34 -7.43
N ALA A 113 11.50 -1.64 -7.05
CA ALA A 113 10.14 -2.13 -7.21
C ALA A 113 9.78 -2.37 -8.69
N LEU A 114 10.13 -1.45 -9.59
CA LEU A 114 9.86 -1.59 -11.03
C LEU A 114 10.58 -2.78 -11.64
N ILE A 115 11.86 -2.97 -11.31
CA ILE A 115 12.65 -4.11 -11.77
C ILE A 115 12.06 -5.42 -11.24
N THR A 116 11.71 -5.46 -9.96
CA THR A 116 11.12 -6.66 -9.34
C THR A 116 9.75 -6.97 -9.95
N GLY A 117 8.90 -5.94 -10.11
CA GLY A 117 7.59 -6.12 -10.75
C GLY A 117 7.70 -6.57 -12.20
N GLY A 118 8.64 -5.98 -12.97
CA GLY A 118 8.94 -6.38 -14.34
C GLY A 118 9.45 -7.82 -14.44
N ALA A 119 10.33 -8.22 -13.51
CA ALA A 119 10.84 -9.58 -13.46
C ALA A 119 9.75 -10.61 -13.14
N LEU A 120 8.86 -10.31 -12.19
CA LEU A 120 7.70 -11.18 -11.88
C LEU A 120 6.74 -11.29 -13.08
N LEU A 121 6.46 -10.17 -13.73
CA LEU A 121 5.60 -10.15 -14.91
C LEU A 121 6.21 -10.98 -16.03
N LEU A 122 7.48 -10.76 -16.34
CA LEU A 122 8.20 -11.52 -17.35
C LEU A 122 8.24 -13.01 -17.03
N TRP A 123 8.56 -13.36 -15.77
CA TRP A 123 8.53 -14.75 -15.31
C TRP A 123 7.16 -15.40 -15.55
N GLY A 124 6.07 -14.77 -15.11
CA GLY A 124 4.73 -15.31 -15.29
C GLY A 124 4.35 -15.49 -16.77
N VAL A 125 4.69 -14.52 -17.62
CA VAL A 125 4.43 -14.58 -19.06
C VAL A 125 5.23 -15.71 -19.72
N LEU A 126 6.56 -15.78 -19.48
CA LEU A 126 7.41 -16.83 -20.04
C LEU A 126 6.99 -18.23 -19.58
N THR A 127 6.56 -18.34 -18.32
CA THR A 127 6.04 -19.61 -17.78
C THR A 127 4.72 -19.99 -18.44
N GLY A 128 3.80 -19.03 -18.63
CA GLY A 128 2.53 -19.27 -19.33
C GLY A 128 2.68 -19.63 -20.80
N LEU A 129 3.76 -19.16 -21.46
CA LEU A 129 4.11 -19.54 -22.82
C LEU A 129 4.89 -20.86 -22.93
N GLY A 130 5.17 -21.53 -21.80
CA GLY A 130 5.94 -22.77 -21.79
C GLY A 130 7.43 -22.63 -22.13
N ILE A 131 7.96 -21.38 -22.07
CA ILE A 131 9.37 -21.11 -22.41
C ILE A 131 10.30 -21.41 -21.24
N THR A 132 9.78 -21.41 -20.00
CA THR A 132 10.57 -21.75 -18.82
C THR A 132 10.72 -23.27 -18.71
N ALA A 133 11.88 -23.74 -18.23
CA ALA A 133 12.12 -25.16 -17.94
C ALA A 133 11.27 -25.73 -16.79
N LEU A 134 10.38 -24.94 -16.22
CA LEU A 134 9.45 -25.36 -15.18
C LEU A 134 8.31 -26.14 -15.81
N TRP A 135 8.32 -27.46 -15.56
CA TRP A 135 7.16 -28.27 -15.83
C TRP A 135 6.04 -27.89 -14.84
N ILE A 136 4.98 -27.26 -15.34
CA ILE A 136 3.79 -27.00 -14.56
C ILE A 136 2.88 -28.22 -14.73
N PRO A 137 2.54 -28.93 -13.65
CA PRO A 137 1.52 -29.97 -13.72
C PRO A 137 0.24 -29.40 -14.33
N ASN A 138 -0.50 -30.20 -15.10
CA ASN A 138 -1.80 -29.83 -15.65
C ASN A 138 -2.89 -29.65 -14.55
N ASP A 139 -2.46 -29.22 -13.39
CA ASP A 139 -3.30 -28.86 -12.24
C ASP A 139 -3.53 -27.34 -12.30
N GLY A 140 -4.80 -26.95 -12.41
CA GLY A 140 -5.19 -25.55 -12.48
C GLY A 140 -4.67 -24.71 -11.31
N SER A 141 -4.47 -25.31 -10.14
CA SER A 141 -3.92 -24.62 -8.96
C SER A 141 -2.46 -24.17 -9.18
N MET A 142 -1.65 -25.03 -9.79
CA MET A 142 -0.24 -24.73 -10.11
C MET A 142 -0.13 -23.66 -11.19
N PHE A 143 -1.02 -23.66 -12.20
CA PHE A 143 -1.09 -22.60 -13.20
C PHE A 143 -1.37 -21.24 -12.55
N VAL A 144 -2.32 -21.17 -11.62
CA VAL A 144 -2.60 -19.93 -10.89
C VAL A 144 -1.37 -19.45 -10.12
N VAL A 145 -0.71 -20.34 -9.38
CA VAL A 145 0.44 -19.98 -8.52
C VAL A 145 1.66 -19.52 -9.33
N PHE A 146 1.99 -20.20 -10.43
CA PHE A 146 3.24 -19.95 -11.18
C PHE A 146 3.07 -19.02 -12.38
N VAL A 147 1.85 -18.80 -12.87
CA VAL A 147 1.56 -17.95 -14.01
C VAL A 147 0.76 -16.71 -13.60
N ILE A 148 -0.44 -16.93 -13.09
CA ILE A 148 -1.38 -15.82 -12.84
C ILE A 148 -0.89 -14.90 -11.72
N LEU A 149 -0.47 -15.43 -10.58
CA LEU A 149 -0.04 -14.62 -9.44
C LEU A 149 1.20 -13.77 -9.73
N PRO A 150 2.29 -14.29 -10.35
CA PRO A 150 3.41 -13.46 -10.75
C PRO A 150 3.03 -12.34 -11.72
N ILE A 151 2.12 -12.60 -12.68
CA ILE A 151 1.62 -11.57 -13.58
C ILE A 151 0.86 -10.48 -12.81
N VAL A 152 -0.07 -10.87 -11.93
CA VAL A 152 -0.89 -9.93 -11.15
C VAL A 152 -0.01 -9.08 -10.22
N PHE A 153 0.89 -9.70 -9.47
CA PHE A 153 1.83 -8.97 -8.61
C PHE A 153 2.80 -8.11 -9.43
N GLY A 154 3.32 -8.64 -10.53
CA GLY A 154 4.21 -7.93 -11.42
C GLY A 154 3.58 -6.64 -11.96
N ILE A 155 2.33 -6.73 -12.47
CA ILE A 155 1.56 -5.58 -12.93
C ILE A 155 1.32 -4.59 -11.78
N GLY A 156 0.88 -5.07 -10.62
CA GLY A 156 0.60 -4.24 -9.46
C GLY A 156 1.81 -3.44 -8.99
N ILE A 157 2.94 -4.12 -8.78
CA ILE A 157 4.19 -3.52 -8.33
C ILE A 157 4.73 -2.54 -9.39
N ALA A 158 4.76 -2.94 -10.67
CA ALA A 158 5.25 -2.09 -11.75
C ALA A 158 4.38 -0.83 -11.94
N LYS A 159 3.04 -0.97 -11.92
CA LYS A 159 2.11 0.15 -11.95
C LYS A 159 2.39 1.13 -10.82
N ASP A 160 2.56 0.62 -9.61
CA ASP A 160 2.82 1.42 -8.42
C ASP A 160 4.14 2.19 -8.54
N ALA A 161 5.20 1.50 -8.95
CA ALA A 161 6.52 2.10 -9.16
C ALA A 161 6.52 3.15 -10.29
N LEU A 162 5.86 2.86 -11.42
CA LEU A 162 5.72 3.81 -12.53
C LEU A 162 4.92 5.06 -12.14
N THR A 163 3.87 4.88 -11.34
CA THR A 163 3.08 6.00 -10.81
C THR A 163 3.96 6.88 -9.94
N ASP A 164 4.81 6.29 -9.11
CA ASP A 164 5.75 7.02 -8.27
C ASP A 164 6.78 7.78 -9.09
N LEU A 165 7.46 7.11 -10.02
CA LEU A 165 8.46 7.73 -10.89
C LEU A 165 7.89 8.89 -11.72
N ARG A 166 6.62 8.76 -12.19
CA ARG A 166 5.91 9.86 -12.85
C ARG A 166 5.62 11.00 -11.90
N SER A 167 5.12 10.71 -10.69
CA SER A 167 4.81 11.72 -9.66
C SER A 167 6.05 12.49 -9.18
N PHE A 168 7.23 11.86 -9.26
CA PHE A 168 8.49 12.50 -8.91
C PHE A 168 8.94 13.53 -9.94
N ARG A 169 8.57 13.34 -11.20
CA ARG A 169 8.93 14.23 -12.31
C ARG A 169 7.86 15.31 -12.57
N GLN A 170 6.61 14.95 -12.35
CA GLN A 170 5.46 15.81 -12.64
C GLN A 170 4.56 15.87 -11.38
N PRO A 171 4.78 16.87 -10.52
CA PRO A 171 3.94 17.07 -9.34
C PRO A 171 2.49 17.27 -9.74
N SER A 172 1.59 16.69 -8.97
CA SER A 172 0.14 16.85 -9.18
C SER A 172 -0.29 18.30 -8.93
N THR A 173 -1.17 18.82 -9.77
CA THR A 173 -1.82 20.12 -9.57
C THR A 173 -2.85 20.10 -8.45
N ASP A 174 -3.36 18.94 -8.04
CA ASP A 174 -4.26 18.80 -6.90
C ASP A 174 -3.50 18.91 -5.59
N ARG A 175 -3.80 19.92 -4.78
CA ARG A 175 -3.22 20.15 -3.46
C ARG A 175 -3.38 18.96 -2.50
N ASN A 176 -4.41 18.14 -2.70
CA ASN A 176 -4.73 17.00 -1.83
C ASN A 176 -4.28 15.65 -2.39
N TRP A 177 -3.55 15.63 -3.52
CA TRP A 177 -3.10 14.39 -4.17
C TRP A 177 -2.42 13.42 -3.22
N TRP A 178 -1.55 13.91 -2.31
CA TRP A 178 -0.80 13.13 -1.33
C TRP A 178 -1.72 12.39 -0.35
N TRP A 179 -2.92 12.96 -0.08
CA TRP A 179 -3.90 12.36 0.83
C TRP A 179 -4.51 11.11 0.22
N TYR A 180 -4.95 11.18 -1.03
CA TYR A 180 -5.52 10.04 -1.76
C TYR A 180 -4.49 8.96 -1.97
N TYR A 181 -3.29 9.36 -2.37
CA TYR A 181 -2.14 8.48 -2.52
C TYR A 181 -1.79 7.77 -1.21
N HIS A 182 -1.73 8.49 -0.08
CA HIS A 182 -1.48 7.92 1.24
C HIS A 182 -2.53 6.86 1.61
N ILE A 183 -3.82 7.16 1.40
CA ILE A 183 -4.92 6.23 1.68
C ILE A 183 -4.77 4.98 0.82
N GLU A 184 -4.62 5.13 -0.50
CA GLU A 184 -4.49 4.02 -1.44
C GLU A 184 -3.35 3.08 -1.04
N ARG A 185 -2.18 3.64 -0.78
CA ARG A 185 -0.97 2.88 -0.49
C ARG A 185 -1.00 2.21 0.89
N MET A 186 -1.44 2.92 1.92
CA MET A 186 -1.51 2.34 3.28
C MET A 186 -2.58 1.25 3.38
N LEU A 187 -3.75 1.46 2.78
CA LEU A 187 -4.79 0.43 2.74
C LEU A 187 -4.41 -0.73 1.82
N GLY A 188 -3.76 -0.46 0.69
CA GLY A 188 -3.22 -1.50 -0.20
C GLY A 188 -2.22 -2.40 0.52
N SER A 189 -1.31 -1.82 1.31
CA SER A 189 -0.37 -2.61 2.12
C SER A 189 -1.08 -3.49 3.18
N TYR A 190 -2.17 -2.99 3.77
CA TYR A 190 -2.98 -3.73 4.73
C TYR A 190 -3.75 -4.88 4.06
N ILE A 191 -4.26 -4.67 2.84
CA ILE A 191 -4.87 -5.73 2.03
C ILE A 191 -3.85 -6.85 1.78
N GLY A 192 -2.61 -6.51 1.37
CA GLY A 192 -1.55 -7.47 1.15
C GLY A 192 -1.22 -8.28 2.40
N LEU A 193 -1.09 -7.62 3.56
CA LEU A 193 -0.85 -8.26 4.85
C LEU A 193 -2.00 -9.22 5.22
N THR A 194 -3.24 -8.78 5.07
CA THR A 194 -4.44 -9.60 5.37
C THR A 194 -4.52 -10.80 4.42
N THR A 195 -4.24 -10.60 3.13
CA THR A 195 -4.22 -11.69 2.15
C THR A 195 -3.16 -12.74 2.50
N ALA A 196 -1.93 -12.31 2.84
CA ALA A 196 -0.87 -13.23 3.24
C ALA A 196 -1.28 -14.06 4.47
N LEU A 197 -1.87 -13.42 5.49
CA LEU A 197 -2.38 -14.12 6.67
C LEU A 197 -3.49 -15.13 6.30
N MET A 198 -4.48 -14.70 5.53
CA MET A 198 -5.61 -15.56 5.16
C MET A 198 -5.14 -16.77 4.36
N VAL A 199 -4.26 -16.57 3.39
CA VAL A 199 -3.71 -17.67 2.58
C VAL A 199 -2.90 -18.64 3.43
N GLN A 200 -2.10 -18.17 4.37
CA GLN A 200 -1.21 -19.02 5.17
C GLN A 200 -1.92 -19.67 6.36
N GLN A 201 -2.89 -19.00 6.96
CA GLN A 201 -3.49 -19.47 8.21
C GLN A 201 -4.94 -19.96 8.05
N VAL A 202 -5.72 -19.36 7.17
CA VAL A 202 -7.14 -19.70 7.00
C VAL A 202 -7.30 -20.73 5.86
N GLY A 203 -6.66 -20.48 4.72
CA GLY A 203 -6.76 -21.34 3.53
C GLY A 203 -6.59 -22.83 3.82
N PRO A 204 -5.52 -23.28 4.53
CA PRO A 204 -5.31 -24.68 4.83
C PRO A 204 -6.37 -25.36 5.74
N ARG A 205 -7.24 -24.54 6.34
CA ARG A 205 -8.33 -25.02 7.23
C ARG A 205 -9.69 -25.03 6.54
N LEU A 206 -9.78 -24.51 5.33
CA LEU A 206 -11.01 -24.49 4.55
C LEU A 206 -11.11 -25.70 3.65
N PRO A 207 -12.33 -26.18 3.33
CA PRO A 207 -12.54 -27.14 2.26
C PRO A 207 -12.00 -26.62 0.91
N ASP A 208 -11.43 -27.49 0.09
CA ASP A 208 -10.82 -27.13 -1.21
C ASP A 208 -11.77 -26.34 -2.12
N SER A 209 -13.06 -26.63 -2.06
CA SER A 209 -14.10 -25.96 -2.84
C SER A 209 -14.18 -24.44 -2.61
N ILE A 210 -13.80 -23.94 -1.42
CA ILE A 210 -13.85 -22.54 -1.02
C ILE A 210 -12.49 -21.95 -0.62
N ALA A 211 -11.44 -22.78 -0.52
CA ALA A 211 -10.08 -22.35 -0.12
C ALA A 211 -9.51 -21.24 -1.02
N TRP A 212 -9.89 -21.22 -2.30
CA TRP A 212 -9.49 -20.15 -3.24
C TRP A 212 -10.01 -18.76 -2.85
N THR A 213 -11.09 -18.68 -2.09
CA THR A 213 -11.69 -17.38 -1.68
C THR A 213 -10.74 -16.51 -0.86
N VAL A 214 -9.87 -17.10 -0.04
CA VAL A 214 -8.91 -16.37 0.80
C VAL A 214 -7.89 -15.57 0.00
N TRP A 215 -7.66 -15.95 -1.25
CA TRP A 215 -6.73 -15.24 -2.14
C TRP A 215 -7.34 -13.94 -2.69
N ILE A 216 -8.63 -13.90 -2.83
CA ILE A 216 -9.35 -12.83 -3.54
C ILE A 216 -10.15 -11.95 -2.57
N ALA A 217 -10.73 -12.52 -1.52
CA ALA A 217 -11.65 -11.81 -0.63
C ALA A 217 -11.09 -10.50 -0.04
N PRO A 218 -9.84 -10.44 0.48
CA PRO A 218 -9.32 -9.18 1.00
C PRO A 218 -9.22 -8.09 -0.06
N THR A 219 -8.89 -8.45 -1.29
CA THR A 219 -8.79 -7.51 -2.42
C THR A 219 -10.18 -7.08 -2.90
N LEU A 220 -11.15 -8.01 -3.02
CA LEU A 220 -12.53 -7.70 -3.43
C LEU A 220 -13.24 -6.79 -2.43
N ILE A 221 -12.96 -6.92 -1.15
CA ILE A 221 -13.55 -6.07 -0.10
C ILE A 221 -12.77 -4.76 0.01
N GLY A 222 -11.45 -4.84 0.03
CA GLY A 222 -10.58 -3.70 0.31
C GLY A 222 -10.53 -2.68 -0.83
N THR A 223 -10.50 -3.12 -2.10
CA THR A 223 -10.40 -2.20 -3.24
C THR A 223 -11.63 -1.28 -3.36
N PRO A 224 -12.87 -1.78 -3.31
CA PRO A 224 -14.05 -0.91 -3.26
C PRO A 224 -14.06 0.01 -2.04
N ALA A 225 -13.61 -0.46 -0.87
CA ALA A 225 -13.52 0.35 0.33
C ALA A 225 -12.52 1.51 0.13
N ILE A 226 -11.36 1.28 -0.49
CA ILE A 226 -10.39 2.33 -0.84
C ILE A 226 -11.03 3.35 -1.78
N ALA A 227 -11.68 2.89 -2.86
CA ALA A 227 -12.35 3.75 -3.83
C ALA A 227 -13.43 4.62 -3.18
N TYR A 228 -14.26 4.02 -2.32
CA TYR A 228 -15.26 4.75 -1.54
C TYR A 228 -14.65 5.84 -0.65
N TRP A 229 -13.60 5.52 0.11
CA TRP A 229 -12.94 6.50 0.98
C TRP A 229 -12.29 7.63 0.19
N ILE A 230 -11.62 7.34 -0.92
CA ILE A 230 -11.03 8.36 -1.79
C ILE A 230 -12.12 9.29 -2.30
N LYS A 231 -13.22 8.76 -2.86
CA LYS A 231 -14.35 9.55 -3.37
C LYS A 231 -14.98 10.40 -2.26
N HIS A 232 -15.19 9.84 -1.07
CA HIS A 232 -15.72 10.55 0.09
C HIS A 232 -14.86 11.79 0.44
N TYR A 233 -13.55 11.63 0.50
CA TYR A 233 -12.65 12.75 0.81
C TYR A 233 -12.54 13.75 -0.34
N GLN A 234 -12.61 13.33 -1.59
CA GLN A 234 -12.66 14.24 -2.74
C GLN A 234 -13.88 15.16 -2.65
N THR A 235 -15.06 14.61 -2.41
CA THR A 235 -16.29 15.39 -2.23
C THR A 235 -16.19 16.35 -1.04
N LYS A 236 -15.70 15.87 0.09
CA LYS A 236 -15.53 16.67 1.31
C LYS A 236 -14.57 17.88 1.10
N PHE A 237 -13.47 17.65 0.38
CA PHE A 237 -12.53 18.73 0.08
C PHE A 237 -13.06 19.71 -0.97
N ALA A 238 -13.82 19.24 -1.96
CA ALA A 238 -14.50 20.10 -2.93
C ALA A 238 -15.50 21.04 -2.24
N GLN A 239 -16.36 20.51 -1.37
CA GLN A 239 -17.32 21.30 -0.60
C GLN A 239 -16.66 22.38 0.28
N ARG A 240 -15.52 22.05 0.89
CA ARG A 240 -14.77 23.04 1.69
C ARG A 240 -14.18 24.16 0.83
N ARG A 241 -13.78 23.86 -0.41
CA ARG A 241 -13.27 24.87 -1.35
C ARG A 241 -14.36 25.85 -1.76
N THR A 242 -15.57 25.35 -2.09
CA THR A 242 -16.72 26.19 -2.46
C THR A 242 -17.15 27.07 -1.29
N ALA A 243 -17.35 26.51 -0.11
CA ALA A 243 -17.72 27.27 1.09
C ALA A 243 -16.68 28.35 1.45
N GLY A 244 -15.37 28.06 1.26
CA GLY A 244 -14.31 29.04 1.48
C GLY A 244 -14.30 30.16 0.43
N ALA A 245 -14.61 29.85 -0.82
CA ALA A 245 -14.73 30.83 -1.89
C ALA A 245 -15.92 31.80 -1.66
N ASP A 246 -17.08 31.24 -1.26
CA ASP A 246 -18.29 32.03 -0.95
C ASP A 246 -18.06 32.97 0.24
N GLN A 247 -17.34 32.53 1.27
CA GLN A 247 -16.98 33.40 2.41
C GLN A 247 -16.00 34.52 2.03
N GLN A 248 -15.11 34.27 1.06
CA GLN A 248 -14.21 35.31 0.57
C GLN A 248 -14.92 36.31 -0.34
N ALA A 249 -15.85 35.85 -1.18
CA ALA A 249 -16.66 36.70 -2.04
C ALA A 249 -17.59 37.60 -1.24
N GLY A 250 -18.09 37.16 -0.09
CA GLY A 250 -18.95 37.94 0.82
C GLY A 250 -18.20 38.92 1.74
N ARG A 251 -16.86 38.94 1.75
CA ARG A 251 -16.09 39.90 2.54
C ARG A 251 -15.96 41.25 1.77
N PRO A 252 -16.38 42.39 2.36
CA PRO A 252 -16.18 43.67 1.71
C PRO A 252 -14.70 43.91 1.45
N THR A 253 -14.39 44.37 0.26
CA THR A 253 -13.01 44.72 -0.12
C THR A 253 -12.54 45.90 0.75
N VAL A 254 -11.21 46.08 0.84
CA VAL A 254 -10.60 47.19 1.61
C VAL A 254 -11.19 48.53 1.17
N VAL A 255 -11.44 48.71 -0.13
CA VAL A 255 -12.05 49.90 -0.71
C VAL A 255 -13.50 50.11 -0.23
N GLN A 256 -14.29 49.04 -0.15
CA GLN A 256 -15.67 49.12 0.38
C GLN A 256 -15.70 49.40 1.89
N LYS A 257 -14.75 48.86 2.67
CA LYS A 257 -14.62 49.18 4.09
C LYS A 257 -14.30 50.64 4.31
N SER A 258 -13.35 51.22 3.56
CA SER A 258 -13.00 52.61 3.65
C SER A 258 -14.17 53.53 3.22
N ALA A 259 -14.98 53.12 2.23
CA ALA A 259 -16.17 53.88 1.83
C ALA A 259 -17.27 53.84 2.88
N ILE A 260 -17.48 52.68 3.56
CA ILE A 260 -18.45 52.53 4.66
C ILE A 260 -18.01 53.37 5.88
N GLU A 261 -16.72 53.36 6.22
CA GLU A 261 -16.17 54.14 7.33
C GLU A 261 -16.29 55.66 7.07
N LEU A 262 -16.03 56.12 5.84
CA LEU A 262 -16.21 57.53 5.46
C LEU A 262 -17.68 57.99 5.49
N SER A 263 -18.63 57.10 5.10
CA SER A 263 -20.06 57.40 5.14
C SER A 263 -20.66 57.39 6.55
N ALA A 264 -19.98 56.77 7.52
CA ALA A 264 -20.43 56.74 8.92
C ALA A 264 -19.90 57.92 9.76
N GLN A 265 -19.01 58.74 9.21
CA GLN A 265 -18.42 59.92 9.88
C GLN A 265 -19.01 61.25 9.40
N GLY A 266 -19.95 61.24 8.44
CA GLY A 266 -20.68 62.44 7.96
C GLY A 266 -22.14 62.36 8.40
#